data_f60139625149854821655b2967bcb419
#
_entry.id   f60139625149854821655b2967bcb419
#
_cell.length_a   1.000
_cell.length_b   1.000
_cell.length_c   1.000
_cell.angle_alpha   90.00
_cell.angle_beta   90.00
_cell.angle_gamma   90.00
#
_symmetry.space_group_name_H-M   'P 1'
#
loop_
_entity.id
_entity.type
_entity.pdbx_description
1 polymer ?
#
loop_
_entity_poly.entity_id
_entity_poly.type
_entity_poly.pdbx_seq_one_letter_code
_entity_poly.pdbx_strand_id
1 'polypeptide(L)'
;MFGAKARVISDKSRQYLVQLCKHFAHKVPAEYDSDGSNGRIAFEVGSCRLTATYDALTIDCEAETKADLERVKLIVADHLVRFAWREDIRITWNDEALPSAAS
;
A
#
# COMPACT_ATOMS: atom_id res chain seq x y z
N MET A 1 2.72 -5.09 17.00
CA MET A 1 2.26 -4.77 15.63
C MET A 1 2.51 -3.30 15.36
N PHE A 2 2.98 -3.01 14.17
CA PHE A 2 3.26 -1.65 13.74
C PHE A 2 2.51 -1.36 12.45
N GLY A 3 2.10 -0.13 12.26
CA GLY A 3 1.37 0.29 11.08
C GLY A 3 1.85 1.62 10.56
N ALA A 4 1.64 1.85 9.27
CA ALA A 4 1.93 3.11 8.62
C ALA A 4 0.85 3.38 7.56
N LYS A 5 0.44 4.62 7.47
CA LYS A 5 -0.57 5.03 6.50
C LYS A 5 -0.03 6.18 5.66
N ALA A 6 -0.29 6.13 4.37
CA ALA A 6 0.02 7.22 3.46
C ALA A 6 -1.20 7.51 2.59
N ARG A 7 -1.32 8.75 2.19
CA ARG A 7 -2.37 9.19 1.26
C ARG A 7 -1.70 9.89 0.09
N VAL A 8 -1.94 9.38 -1.11
CA VAL A 8 -1.35 9.91 -2.33
C VAL A 8 -2.46 10.55 -3.17
N ILE A 9 -2.33 11.82 -3.45
CA ILE A 9 -3.33 12.55 -4.25
C ILE A 9 -3.06 12.29 -5.73
N SER A 10 -4.04 11.71 -6.40
CA SER A 10 -3.99 11.43 -7.83
C SER A 10 -5.38 11.07 -8.34
N ASP A 11 -5.73 11.54 -9.51
CA ASP A 11 -6.97 11.14 -10.17
C ASP A 11 -6.85 9.75 -10.83
N LYS A 12 -5.67 9.14 -10.77
CA LYS A 12 -5.40 7.79 -11.29
C LYS A 12 -5.29 6.75 -10.17
N SER A 13 -5.85 7.04 -9.01
CA SER A 13 -5.73 6.19 -7.82
C SER A 13 -6.17 4.74 -8.06
N ARG A 14 -7.30 4.52 -8.74
CA ARG A 14 -7.79 3.18 -9.04
C ARG A 14 -6.88 2.42 -9.99
N GLN A 15 -6.34 3.12 -10.97
CA GLN A 15 -5.39 2.54 -11.92
C GLN A 15 -4.13 2.07 -11.20
N TYR A 16 -3.60 2.87 -10.30
CA TYR A 16 -2.41 2.50 -9.52
C TYR A 16 -2.68 1.34 -8.57
N LEU A 17 -3.85 1.34 -7.93
CA LEU A 17 -4.24 0.23 -7.06
C LEU A 17 -4.25 -1.09 -7.82
N VAL A 18 -4.92 -1.12 -8.96
CA VAL A 18 -5.02 -2.33 -9.79
C VAL A 18 -3.65 -2.74 -10.30
N GLN A 19 -2.84 -1.79 -10.73
CA GLN A 19 -1.51 -2.06 -11.26
C GLN A 19 -0.59 -2.66 -10.19
N LEU A 20 -0.63 -2.12 -8.97
CA LEU A 20 0.16 -2.66 -7.85
C LEU A 20 -0.26 -4.09 -7.54
N CYS A 21 -1.57 -4.33 -7.40
CA CYS A 21 -2.08 -5.67 -7.08
C CYS A 21 -1.75 -6.69 -8.16
N LYS A 22 -1.92 -6.33 -9.42
CA LYS A 22 -1.56 -7.22 -10.53
C LYS A 22 -0.08 -7.55 -10.54
N HIS A 23 0.76 -6.55 -10.30
CA HIS A 23 2.20 -6.75 -10.28
C HIS A 23 2.62 -7.74 -9.19
N PHE A 24 2.15 -7.51 -7.97
CA PHE A 24 2.53 -8.36 -6.84
C PHE A 24 1.87 -9.74 -6.86
N ALA A 25 0.72 -9.89 -7.53
CA ALA A 25 0.03 -11.18 -7.63
C ALA A 25 0.88 -12.27 -8.29
N HIS A 26 1.91 -11.89 -9.03
CA HIS A 26 2.85 -12.84 -9.63
C HIS A 26 3.76 -13.51 -8.60
N LYS A 27 3.91 -12.93 -7.41
CA LYS A 27 4.86 -13.41 -6.41
C LYS A 27 4.24 -13.68 -5.05
N VAL A 28 3.19 -12.97 -4.68
CA VAL A 28 2.56 -13.04 -3.36
C VAL A 28 1.04 -12.96 -3.51
N PRO A 29 0.28 -13.40 -2.49
CA PRO A 29 -1.17 -13.24 -2.54
C PRO A 29 -1.54 -11.77 -2.66
N ALA A 30 -2.31 -11.44 -3.67
CA ALA A 30 -2.80 -10.07 -3.89
C ALA A 30 -4.15 -10.15 -4.59
N GLU A 31 -5.07 -9.29 -4.14
CA GLU A 31 -6.41 -9.25 -4.69
C GLU A 31 -6.93 -7.82 -4.71
N TYR A 32 -7.90 -7.56 -5.55
CA TYR A 32 -8.54 -6.24 -5.64
C TYR A 32 -9.97 -6.40 -6.16
N ASP A 33 -10.81 -5.44 -5.80
CA ASP A 33 -12.19 -5.42 -6.26
C ASP A 33 -12.26 -5.08 -7.76
N SER A 34 -13.31 -5.55 -8.41
CA SER A 34 -13.47 -5.36 -9.86
C SER A 34 -13.53 -3.88 -10.28
N ASP A 35 -13.96 -3.00 -9.39
CA ASP A 35 -14.01 -1.55 -9.67
C ASP A 35 -12.71 -0.82 -9.28
N GLY A 36 -11.72 -1.52 -8.73
CA GLY A 36 -10.45 -0.94 -8.35
C GLY A 36 -10.48 -0.07 -7.09
N SER A 37 -11.53 -0.17 -6.28
CA SER A 37 -11.67 0.67 -5.09
C SER A 37 -10.93 0.15 -3.87
N ASN A 38 -10.72 -1.16 -3.76
CA ASN A 38 -10.03 -1.79 -2.64
C ASN A 38 -9.08 -2.86 -3.14
N GLY A 39 -7.94 -2.97 -2.49
CA GLY A 39 -6.97 -4.02 -2.79
C GLY A 39 -6.20 -4.41 -1.55
N ARG A 40 -5.57 -5.56 -1.62
CA ARG A 40 -4.77 -6.10 -0.53
C ARG A 40 -3.62 -6.91 -1.08
N ILE A 41 -2.45 -6.73 -0.47
CA ILE A 41 -1.24 -7.47 -0.83
C ILE A 41 -0.66 -8.06 0.45
N ALA A 42 -0.47 -9.38 0.48
CA ALA A 42 0.09 -10.07 1.63
C ALA A 42 1.54 -10.45 1.33
N PHE A 43 2.48 -9.63 1.82
CA PHE A 43 3.90 -9.91 1.72
C PHE A 43 4.33 -10.90 2.80
N GLU A 44 5.48 -11.53 2.62
CA GLU A 44 6.04 -12.42 3.64
C GLU A 44 6.29 -11.68 4.96
N VAL A 45 6.72 -10.43 4.88
CA VAL A 45 7.11 -9.64 6.07
C VAL A 45 6.00 -8.74 6.60
N GLY A 46 4.86 -8.69 5.93
CA GLY A 46 3.76 -7.85 6.36
C GLY A 46 2.69 -7.73 5.29
N SER A 47 1.77 -6.81 5.46
CA SER A 47 0.68 -6.65 4.51
C SER A 47 0.44 -5.18 4.17
N CYS A 48 -0.25 -4.98 3.05
CA CYS A 48 -0.63 -3.66 2.59
C CYS A 48 -2.08 -3.69 2.15
N ARG A 49 -2.87 -2.74 2.63
CA ARG A 49 -4.24 -2.54 2.18
C ARG A 49 -4.29 -1.23 1.40
N LEU A 50 -4.94 -1.26 0.25
CA LEU A 50 -5.06 -0.12 -0.63
C LEU A 50 -6.53 0.26 -0.77
N THR A 51 -6.82 1.55 -0.71
CA THR A 51 -8.16 2.09 -0.91
C THR A 51 -8.06 3.26 -1.87
N ALA A 52 -8.83 3.22 -2.95
CA ALA A 52 -8.81 4.26 -3.96
C ALA A 52 -10.14 5.00 -3.98
N THR A 53 -10.07 6.31 -3.93
CA THR A 53 -11.19 7.20 -4.23
C THR A 53 -10.88 7.90 -5.56
N TYR A 54 -11.79 8.74 -6.05
CA TYR A 54 -11.57 9.39 -7.33
C TYR A 54 -10.34 10.32 -7.35
N ASP A 55 -9.88 10.78 -6.20
CA ASP A 55 -8.78 11.76 -6.11
C ASP A 55 -7.61 11.31 -5.24
N ALA A 56 -7.67 10.13 -4.64
CA ALA A 56 -6.60 9.71 -3.72
C ALA A 56 -6.47 8.19 -3.61
N LEU A 57 -5.24 7.76 -3.37
CA LEU A 57 -4.92 6.39 -3.02
C LEU A 57 -4.43 6.38 -1.57
N THR A 58 -5.10 5.64 -0.71
CA THR A 58 -4.69 5.43 0.67
C THR A 58 -3.98 4.09 0.77
N ILE A 59 -2.83 4.09 1.42
CA ILE A 59 -1.98 2.91 1.59
C ILE A 59 -1.83 2.65 3.08
N ASP A 60 -2.28 1.48 3.55
CA ASP A 60 -2.14 1.06 4.95
C ASP A 60 -1.22 -0.14 5.00
N CYS A 61 -0.07 0.00 5.63
CA CYS A 61 0.91 -1.07 5.80
C CYS A 61 0.93 -1.54 7.25
N GLU A 62 1.10 -2.84 7.46
CA GLU A 62 1.23 -3.44 8.78
C GLU A 62 2.32 -4.50 8.78
N ALA A 63 3.03 -4.61 9.88
CA ALA A 63 4.04 -5.65 10.10
C ALA A 63 4.23 -5.90 11.59
N GLU A 64 4.78 -7.05 11.95
CA GLU A 64 5.00 -7.41 13.35
C GLU A 64 6.16 -6.65 13.97
N THR A 65 7.17 -6.29 13.17
CA THR A 65 8.33 -5.54 13.65
C THR A 65 8.44 -4.22 12.90
N LYS A 66 9.12 -3.27 13.52
CA LYS A 66 9.36 -1.98 12.87
C LYS A 66 10.25 -2.14 11.63
N ALA A 67 11.24 -3.01 11.68
CA ALA A 67 12.11 -3.27 10.54
C ALA A 67 11.33 -3.83 9.35
N ASP A 68 10.43 -4.76 9.59
CA ASP A 68 9.59 -5.32 8.54
C ASP A 68 8.60 -4.31 7.99
N LEU A 69 8.07 -3.43 8.85
CA LEU A 69 7.20 -2.35 8.40
C LEU A 69 7.94 -1.43 7.41
N GLU A 70 9.18 -1.08 7.71
CA GLU A 70 9.99 -0.25 6.81
C GLU A 70 10.21 -0.93 5.46
N ARG A 71 10.37 -2.26 5.46
CA ARG A 71 10.50 -3.03 4.22
C ARG A 71 9.24 -2.97 3.39
N VAL A 72 8.08 -3.18 4.00
CA VAL A 72 6.78 -3.12 3.30
C VAL A 72 6.57 -1.73 2.69
N LYS A 73 6.81 -0.68 3.48
CA LYS A 73 6.69 0.70 3.02
C LYS A 73 7.57 0.96 1.81
N LEU A 74 8.82 0.54 1.88
CA LEU A 74 9.80 0.76 0.81
C LEU A 74 9.40 0.02 -0.46
N ILE A 75 8.97 -1.23 -0.35
CA ILE A 75 8.56 -2.04 -1.50
C ILE A 75 7.38 -1.38 -2.22
N VAL A 76 6.36 -1.00 -1.48
CA VAL A 76 5.15 -0.40 -2.06
C VAL A 76 5.47 0.96 -2.67
N ALA A 77 6.18 1.81 -1.94
CA ALA A 77 6.51 3.15 -2.40
C ALA A 77 7.38 3.13 -3.67
N ASP A 78 8.39 2.27 -3.70
CA ASP A 78 9.29 2.15 -4.84
C ASP A 78 8.53 1.77 -6.12
N HIS A 79 7.62 0.80 -6.02
CA HIS A 79 6.84 0.37 -7.16
C HIS A 79 5.82 1.42 -7.59
N LEU A 80 5.16 2.07 -6.63
CA LEU A 80 4.18 3.11 -6.94
C LEU A 80 4.83 4.28 -7.68
N VAL A 81 5.98 4.74 -7.22
CA VAL A 81 6.71 5.84 -7.87
C VAL A 81 7.06 5.47 -9.31
N ARG A 82 7.46 4.23 -9.55
CA ARG A 82 7.77 3.77 -10.91
C ARG A 82 6.54 3.74 -11.81
N PHE A 83 5.42 3.27 -11.30
CA PHE A 83 4.18 3.23 -12.08
C PHE A 83 3.64 4.64 -12.35
N ALA A 84 3.84 5.56 -11.43
CA ALA A 84 3.36 6.93 -11.51
C ALA A 84 4.43 7.90 -12.03
N TRP A 85 5.34 7.45 -12.86
CA TRP A 85 6.51 8.24 -13.29
C TRP A 85 6.14 9.53 -14.00
N ARG A 86 4.93 9.62 -14.55
CA ARG A 86 4.45 10.85 -15.22
C ARG A 86 3.85 11.88 -14.27
N GLU A 87 3.66 11.51 -13.02
CA GLU A 87 3.14 12.40 -12.00
C GLU A 87 4.19 12.66 -10.95
N ASP A 88 4.18 13.86 -10.39
CA ASP A 88 5.03 14.19 -9.24
C ASP A 88 4.26 13.82 -7.97
N ILE A 89 4.13 12.52 -7.72
CA ILE A 89 3.43 12.05 -6.52
C ILE A 89 4.34 12.14 -5.30
N ARG A 90 3.70 12.38 -4.15
CA ARG A 90 4.41 12.44 -2.88
C ARG A 90 3.80 11.42 -1.93
N ILE A 91 4.66 10.62 -1.32
CA ILE A 91 4.26 9.60 -0.37
C ILE A 91 4.81 10.00 0.99
N THR A 92 3.92 10.45 1.87
CA THR A 92 4.27 10.83 3.24
C THR A 92 3.62 9.84 4.18
N TRP A 93 4.43 9.16 4.96
CA TRP A 93 3.96 8.13 5.87
C TRP A 93 3.72 8.67 7.27
N ASN A 94 2.60 8.26 7.86
CA ASN A 94 2.34 8.42 9.28
C ASN A 94 2.49 7.05 9.93
N ASP A 95 3.57 6.85 10.66
CA ASP A 95 3.87 5.59 11.33
C ASP A 95 3.26 5.61 12.72
N GLU A 96 2.71 4.47 13.13
CA GLU A 96 2.17 4.33 14.48
C GLU A 96 2.34 2.90 14.99
N ALA A 97 2.45 2.77 16.31
CA ALA A 97 2.40 1.47 16.95
C ALA A 97 0.92 1.11 17.13
N LEU A 98 0.51 -0.01 16.52
CA LEU A 98 -0.87 -0.46 16.59
C LEU A 98 -1.08 -1.25 17.88
N PRO A 99 -2.28 -1.19 18.47
CA PRO A 99 -2.61 -2.05 19.60
C PRO A 99 -2.45 -3.51 19.21
N SER A 100 -1.79 -4.29 20.06
CA SER A 100 -1.71 -5.73 19.82
C SER A 100 -3.09 -6.35 20.10
N ALA A 101 -3.31 -7.57 19.56
CA ALA A 101 -4.55 -8.28 19.80
C ALA A 101 -4.75 -8.61 21.29
N ALA A 102 -3.69 -8.60 22.07
CA ALA A 102 -3.75 -8.87 23.51
C ALA A 102 -3.99 -7.63 24.34
N SER A 103 -4.02 -6.47 23.76
CA SER A 103 -4.22 -5.22 24.50
C SER A 103 -5.60 -4.66 24.35
#